data_6b881b6b3b061f4b62dd1dd5a2704db4
#
_entry.id   6b881b6b3b061f4b62dd1dd5a2704db4
#
_cell.length_a   1.000
_cell.length_b   1.000
_cell.length_c   1.000
_cell.angle_alpha   90.00
_cell.angle_beta   90.00
_cell.angle_gamma   90.00
#
_symmetry.space_group_name_H-M   'P 1'
#
loop_
_entity.id
_entity.type
_entity.pdbx_description
1 polymer ?
#
loop_
_entity_poly.entity_id
_entity_poly.type
_entity_poly.pdbx_seq_one_letter_code
_entity_poly.pdbx_strand_id
1 'polypeptide(L)'
;MKTFYWSFLLMLLPSMAYTQNTEKENEFTMSMQIRPRAEYRNGALTPRDEGVAPTSFINNRARLSMDYKRSDLELKMSAQHVGVWGQDPQIEKNGRFMLNEAWAKMNFGEGFFAQLGRQSLIYDDE
;
A
#
# COMPACT_ATOMS: atom_id res chain seq x y z
N MET A 1 -14.25 -51.08 -32.42
CA MET A 1 -13.97 -50.81 -31.00
C MET A 1 -13.13 -49.55 -30.86
N LYS A 2 -13.63 -48.36 -31.18
CA LYS A 2 -12.90 -47.08 -31.03
C LYS A 2 -13.82 -45.86 -30.72
N THR A 3 -14.93 -46.03 -30.04
CA THR A 3 -15.90 -44.96 -29.81
C THR A 3 -16.27 -44.73 -28.33
N PHE A 4 -15.44 -45.22 -27.38
CA PHE A 4 -15.83 -45.17 -25.95
C PHE A 4 -15.05 -44.16 -25.10
N TYR A 5 -14.12 -43.38 -25.67
CA TYR A 5 -13.26 -42.48 -24.87
C TYR A 5 -13.66 -41.00 -24.91
N TRP A 6 -14.64 -40.60 -25.70
CA TRP A 6 -15.04 -39.19 -25.80
C TRP A 6 -16.18 -38.78 -24.86
N SER A 7 -16.89 -39.72 -24.27
CA SER A 7 -17.99 -39.42 -23.33
C SER A 7 -17.54 -39.13 -21.92
N PHE A 8 -16.28 -39.38 -21.57
CA PHE A 8 -15.77 -39.17 -20.18
C PHE A 8 -15.12 -37.82 -19.98
N LEU A 9 -14.85 -37.05 -21.03
CA LEU A 9 -14.18 -35.73 -20.92
C LEU A 9 -15.16 -34.57 -20.68
N LEU A 10 -16.47 -34.82 -20.78
CA LEU A 10 -17.48 -33.75 -20.64
C LEU A 10 -18.02 -33.59 -19.20
N MET A 11 -17.54 -34.37 -18.24
CA MET A 11 -18.08 -34.41 -16.86
C MET A 11 -17.19 -33.71 -15.81
N LEU A 12 -16.18 -32.95 -16.24
CA LEU A 12 -15.25 -32.25 -15.39
C LEU A 12 -15.29 -30.71 -15.58
N LEU A 13 -16.48 -30.17 -15.85
CA LEU A 13 -16.70 -28.74 -15.66
C LEU A 13 -17.13 -28.55 -14.21
N PRO A 14 -16.26 -27.98 -13.33
CA PRO A 14 -16.71 -27.53 -12.02
C PRO A 14 -17.76 -26.45 -12.28
N SER A 15 -19.00 -26.73 -11.91
CA SER A 15 -20.03 -25.72 -11.79
C SER A 15 -19.55 -24.73 -10.74
N MET A 16 -18.98 -23.61 -11.17
CA MET A 16 -18.77 -22.44 -10.32
C MET A 16 -20.16 -21.93 -9.95
N ALA A 17 -20.74 -22.49 -8.89
CA ALA A 17 -21.88 -21.92 -8.24
C ALA A 17 -21.42 -20.59 -7.61
N TYR A 18 -21.64 -19.48 -8.30
CA TYR A 18 -21.58 -18.17 -7.71
C TYR A 18 -22.72 -18.06 -6.72
N THR A 19 -22.41 -18.32 -5.46
CA THR A 19 -23.30 -17.98 -4.35
C THR A 19 -23.33 -16.46 -4.28
N GLN A 20 -24.34 -15.84 -4.85
CA GLN A 20 -24.67 -14.44 -4.59
C GLN A 20 -25.27 -14.38 -3.16
N ASN A 21 -24.41 -14.31 -2.17
CA ASN A 21 -24.81 -13.93 -0.84
C ASN A 21 -25.05 -12.43 -0.84
N THR A 22 -26.29 -12.03 -0.74
CA THR A 22 -26.74 -10.65 -0.49
C THR A 22 -26.55 -10.27 1.00
N GLU A 23 -25.49 -10.72 1.63
CA GLU A 23 -25.06 -10.22 2.93
C GLU A 23 -24.25 -8.93 2.69
N LYS A 24 -24.48 -7.93 3.55
CA LYS A 24 -23.78 -6.65 3.60
C LYS A 24 -22.29 -6.86 3.27
N GLU A 25 -21.92 -6.44 2.08
CA GLU A 25 -20.60 -6.75 1.52
C GLU A 25 -19.51 -6.18 2.43
N ASN A 26 -18.72 -7.09 2.98
CA ASN A 26 -17.46 -6.72 3.60
C ASN A 26 -16.48 -6.43 2.49
N GLU A 27 -16.00 -5.21 2.42
CA GLU A 27 -15.01 -4.78 1.45
C GLU A 27 -13.61 -4.83 2.08
N PHE A 28 -12.71 -5.54 1.44
CA PHE A 28 -11.29 -5.54 1.80
C PHE A 28 -10.48 -5.12 0.59
N THR A 29 -9.75 -4.03 0.74
CA THR A 29 -8.86 -3.51 -0.30
C THR A 29 -7.42 -3.49 0.18
N MET A 30 -6.52 -3.96 -0.66
CA MET A 30 -5.09 -3.87 -0.43
C MET A 30 -4.43 -3.14 -1.60
N SER A 31 -3.60 -2.16 -1.30
CA SER A 31 -2.87 -1.40 -2.30
C SER A 31 -1.40 -1.27 -1.94
N MET A 32 -0.56 -1.22 -2.96
CA MET A 32 0.88 -1.05 -2.80
C MET A 32 1.36 0.10 -3.68
N GLN A 33 2.21 0.95 -3.12
CA GLN A 33 2.84 2.05 -3.83
C GLN A 33 4.35 1.96 -3.68
N ILE A 34 5.07 1.95 -4.81
CA ILE A 34 6.53 2.01 -4.86
C ILE A 34 6.91 3.28 -5.61
N ARG A 35 7.74 4.13 -4.99
CA ARG A 35 8.18 5.41 -5.53
C ARG A 35 9.70 5.54 -5.46
N PRO A 36 10.46 5.01 -6.42
CA PRO A 36 11.86 5.30 -6.57
C PRO A 36 12.03 6.71 -7.19
N ARG A 37 13.03 7.46 -6.70
CA ARG A 37 13.46 8.74 -7.25
C ARG A 37 14.98 8.76 -7.36
N ALA A 38 15.49 8.67 -8.57
CA ALA A 38 16.92 8.79 -8.82
C ALA A 38 17.33 10.28 -8.81
N GLU A 39 18.43 10.57 -8.13
CA GLU A 39 19.01 11.89 -8.05
C GLU A 39 20.51 11.83 -8.37
N TYR A 40 20.95 12.83 -9.11
CA TYR A 40 22.36 13.12 -9.35
C TYR A 40 22.64 14.51 -8.80
N ARG A 41 23.51 14.59 -7.80
CA ARG A 41 23.87 15.86 -7.16
C ARG A 41 25.31 16.21 -7.46
N ASN A 42 25.50 17.41 -8.03
CA ASN A 42 26.80 18.00 -8.28
C ASN A 42 26.97 19.25 -7.39
N GLY A 43 27.18 19.01 -6.08
CA GLY A 43 27.08 19.97 -4.99
C GLY A 43 25.83 19.70 -4.13
N ALA A 44 25.63 20.51 -3.09
CA ALA A 44 24.49 20.41 -2.17
C ALA A 44 23.92 21.81 -1.87
N LEU A 45 24.06 22.28 -0.62
CA LEU A 45 23.69 23.65 -0.23
C LEU A 45 24.70 24.69 -0.74
N THR A 46 25.92 24.25 -1.05
CA THR A 46 27.00 25.06 -1.63
C THR A 46 27.43 24.44 -2.96
N PRO A 47 28.06 25.20 -3.87
CA PRO A 47 28.73 24.64 -5.04
C PRO A 47 29.70 23.53 -4.65
N ARG A 48 29.89 22.57 -5.54
CA ARG A 48 30.84 21.49 -5.31
C ARG A 48 32.27 22.01 -5.27
N ASP A 49 33.04 21.60 -4.27
CA ASP A 49 34.46 21.88 -4.18
C ASP A 49 35.26 21.12 -5.26
N GLU A 50 36.38 21.67 -5.68
CA GLU A 50 37.27 21.01 -6.61
C GLU A 50 37.78 19.68 -6.01
N GLY A 51 37.74 18.62 -6.82
CA GLY A 51 38.15 17.26 -6.40
C GLY A 51 37.10 16.42 -5.72
N VAL A 52 35.93 16.94 -5.36
CA VAL A 52 34.82 16.14 -4.81
C VAL A 52 34.02 15.54 -5.97
N ALA A 53 33.81 14.22 -5.94
CA ALA A 53 32.99 13.55 -6.95
C ALA A 53 31.49 13.85 -6.74
N PRO A 54 30.70 13.97 -7.83
CA PRO A 54 29.24 14.08 -7.72
C PRO A 54 28.65 12.79 -7.15
N THR A 55 27.51 12.93 -6.50
CA THR A 55 26.84 11.82 -5.82
C THR A 55 25.60 11.37 -6.60
N SER A 56 25.45 10.06 -6.77
CA SER A 56 24.26 9.44 -7.37
C SER A 56 23.62 8.52 -6.34
N PHE A 57 22.29 8.66 -6.17
CA PHE A 57 21.53 7.83 -5.26
C PHE A 57 20.07 7.70 -5.70
N ILE A 58 19.37 6.74 -5.12
CA ILE A 58 17.94 6.52 -5.36
C ILE A 58 17.24 6.57 -4.00
N ASN A 59 16.39 7.58 -3.83
CA ASN A 59 15.42 7.59 -2.75
C ASN A 59 14.31 6.63 -3.09
N ASN A 60 13.97 5.72 -2.19
CA ASN A 60 12.91 4.75 -2.39
C ASN A 60 11.90 4.81 -1.26
N ARG A 61 10.62 4.84 -1.62
CA ARG A 61 9.51 4.68 -0.68
C ARG A 61 8.61 3.56 -1.18
N ALA A 62 8.43 2.54 -0.35
CA ALA A 62 7.45 1.49 -0.53
C ALA A 62 6.39 1.62 0.56
N ARG A 63 5.11 1.66 0.18
CA ARG A 63 3.97 1.74 1.11
C ARG A 63 2.98 0.65 0.77
N LEU A 64 2.53 -0.06 1.80
CA LEU A 64 1.44 -1.02 1.74
C LEU A 64 0.28 -0.46 2.55
N SER A 65 -0.90 -0.40 1.96
CA SER A 65 -2.14 0.03 2.62
C SER A 65 -3.16 -1.09 2.55
N MET A 66 -3.88 -1.29 3.65
CA MET A 66 -4.96 -2.24 3.81
C MET A 66 -6.16 -1.48 4.38
N ASP A 67 -7.27 -1.57 3.71
CA ASP A 67 -8.54 -0.95 4.08
C ASP A 67 -9.59 -2.06 4.20
N TYR A 68 -10.31 -2.07 5.30
CA TYR A 68 -11.44 -2.96 5.54
C TYR A 68 -12.66 -2.14 5.89
N LYS A 69 -13.76 -2.40 5.24
CA LYS A 69 -15.01 -1.70 5.44
C LYS A 69 -16.16 -2.69 5.59
N ARG A 70 -16.95 -2.47 6.62
CA ARG A 70 -18.22 -3.12 6.88
C ARG A 70 -19.25 -2.02 7.21
N SER A 71 -20.52 -2.35 7.26
CA SER A 71 -21.60 -1.38 7.48
C SER A 71 -21.39 -0.40 8.65
N ASP A 72 -20.77 -0.86 9.71
CA ASP A 72 -20.60 -0.15 10.99
C ASP A 72 -19.14 0.05 11.39
N LEU A 73 -18.21 -0.57 10.67
CA LEU A 73 -16.79 -0.58 11.01
C LEU A 73 -15.93 -0.29 9.77
N GLU A 74 -15.01 0.66 9.90
CA GLU A 74 -13.94 0.91 8.94
C GLU A 74 -12.59 0.75 9.65
N LEU A 75 -11.69 0.00 9.04
CA LEU A 75 -10.32 -0.17 9.53
C LEU A 75 -9.36 0.25 8.43
N LYS A 76 -8.30 0.96 8.81
CA LYS A 76 -7.20 1.28 7.91
C LYS A 76 -5.87 1.00 8.56
N MET A 77 -4.99 0.34 7.83
CA MET A 77 -3.59 0.18 8.20
C MET A 77 -2.71 0.50 7.00
N SER A 78 -1.69 1.32 7.23
CA SER A 78 -0.72 1.67 6.21
C SER A 78 0.68 1.66 6.80
N ALA A 79 1.53 0.79 6.26
CA ALA A 79 2.92 0.68 6.63
C ALA A 79 3.81 1.13 5.48
N GLN A 80 4.93 1.80 5.78
CA GLN A 80 5.86 2.23 4.77
C GLN A 80 7.32 1.97 5.15
N HIS A 81 8.11 1.71 4.13
CA HIS A 81 9.54 1.69 4.22
C HIS A 81 10.10 2.84 3.38
N VAL A 82 11.02 3.59 3.96
CA VAL A 82 11.78 4.65 3.27
C VAL A 82 13.25 4.31 3.38
N GLY A 83 13.97 4.37 2.27
CA GLY A 83 15.40 4.06 2.23
C GLY A 83 16.10 4.73 1.06
N VAL A 84 17.42 4.73 1.11
CA VAL A 84 18.29 5.29 0.06
C VAL A 84 19.19 4.18 -0.46
N TRP A 85 19.27 4.07 -1.78
CA TRP A 85 20.22 3.21 -2.47
C TRP A 85 21.31 4.08 -3.13
N GLY A 86 22.56 3.77 -2.83
CA GLY A 86 23.71 4.52 -3.31
C GLY A 86 24.38 5.34 -2.20
N GLN A 87 25.10 6.37 -2.61
CA GLN A 87 25.88 7.21 -1.71
C GLN A 87 25.22 8.58 -1.58
N ASP A 88 24.54 8.82 -0.49
CA ASP A 88 24.06 10.16 -0.12
C ASP A 88 24.70 10.56 1.22
N PRO A 89 25.60 11.55 1.24
CA PRO A 89 26.23 12.01 2.48
C PRO A 89 25.28 12.74 3.42
N GLN A 90 24.12 13.18 2.93
CA GLN A 90 23.14 13.99 3.69
C GLN A 90 22.00 13.17 4.30
N ILE A 91 21.80 11.94 3.84
CA ILE A 91 20.71 11.09 4.28
C ILE A 91 21.27 9.85 4.96
N GLU A 92 20.75 9.56 6.14
CA GLU A 92 21.07 8.36 6.88
C GLU A 92 20.81 7.11 6.04
N LYS A 93 21.82 6.27 5.84
CA LYS A 93 21.76 5.09 4.96
C LYS A 93 20.83 3.99 5.46
N ASN A 94 20.32 4.12 6.68
CA ASN A 94 19.45 3.13 7.29
C ASN A 94 18.01 3.33 6.84
N GLY A 95 17.48 2.36 6.11
CA GLY A 95 16.07 2.33 5.78
C GLY A 95 15.21 2.35 7.06
N ARG A 96 14.12 3.11 7.02
CA ARG A 96 13.14 3.15 8.11
C ARG A 96 11.85 2.48 7.71
N PHE A 97 11.44 1.52 8.53
CA PHE A 97 10.08 0.98 8.49
C PHE A 97 9.24 1.71 9.53
N MET A 98 8.05 2.17 9.12
CA MET A 98 7.15 2.88 10.03
C MET A 98 5.69 2.58 9.70
N LEU A 99 4.87 2.59 10.73
CA LEU A 99 3.43 2.61 10.61
C LEU A 99 3.00 4.05 10.27
N ASN A 100 2.46 4.25 9.09
CA ASN A 100 2.03 5.57 8.61
C ASN A 100 0.65 5.92 9.16
N GLU A 101 -0.32 5.02 9.02
CA GLU A 101 -1.66 5.11 9.57
C GLU A 101 -2.08 3.77 10.17
N ALA A 102 -2.84 3.80 11.25
CA ALA A 102 -3.50 2.63 11.83
C ALA A 102 -4.66 3.13 12.68
N TRP A 103 -5.86 3.06 12.17
CA TRP A 103 -7.05 3.53 12.86
C TRP A 103 -8.26 2.64 12.61
N ALA A 104 -9.19 2.74 13.53
CA ALA A 104 -10.51 2.12 13.45
C ALA A 104 -11.57 3.20 13.62
N LYS A 105 -12.60 3.17 12.78
CA LYS A 105 -13.79 4.03 12.87
C LYS A 105 -15.02 3.15 13.04
N MET A 106 -15.82 3.45 14.04
CA MET A 106 -17.07 2.77 14.33
C MET A 106 -18.23 3.75 14.24
N ASN A 107 -19.24 3.40 13.47
CA ASN A 107 -20.45 4.19 13.29
C ASN A 107 -21.54 3.69 14.25
N PHE A 108 -22.13 4.60 15.02
CA PHE A 108 -23.18 4.29 16.01
C PHE A 108 -24.60 4.65 15.54
N GLY A 109 -24.72 5.05 14.27
CA GLY A 109 -25.98 5.54 13.71
C GLY A 109 -26.18 7.05 13.93
N GLU A 110 -27.25 7.61 13.32
CA GLU A 110 -27.68 9.00 13.46
C GLU A 110 -26.58 10.06 13.22
N GLY A 111 -25.55 9.72 12.42
CA GLY A 111 -24.43 10.60 12.14
C GLY A 111 -23.32 10.63 13.19
N PHE A 112 -23.44 9.81 14.26
CA PHE A 112 -22.38 9.68 15.28
C PHE A 112 -21.39 8.58 14.91
N PHE A 113 -20.08 8.91 15.06
CA PHE A 113 -19.01 7.93 14.91
C PHE A 113 -17.88 8.22 15.91
N ALA A 114 -17.09 7.21 16.20
CA ALA A 114 -15.80 7.35 16.88
C ALA A 114 -14.69 6.81 15.98
N GLN A 115 -13.59 7.56 15.89
CA GLN A 115 -12.40 7.14 15.17
C GLN A 115 -11.20 7.23 16.10
N LEU A 116 -10.48 6.12 16.25
CA LEU A 116 -9.38 5.98 17.17
C LEU A 116 -8.17 5.39 16.46
N GLY A 117 -7.00 5.88 16.80
CA GLY A 117 -5.73 5.40 16.27
C GLY A 117 -4.88 6.49 15.61
N ARG A 118 -3.81 6.05 14.95
CA ARG A 118 -2.89 6.92 14.22
C ARG A 118 -3.49 7.28 12.87
N GLN A 119 -3.85 8.54 12.68
CA GLN A 119 -4.49 9.06 11.47
C GLN A 119 -3.88 10.40 11.07
N SER A 120 -4.01 10.76 9.80
CA SER A 120 -3.74 12.11 9.34
C SER A 120 -4.90 13.02 9.75
N LEU A 121 -4.59 14.12 10.42
CA LEU A 121 -5.58 15.15 10.73
C LEU A 121 -5.49 16.22 9.65
N ILE A 122 -6.60 16.45 8.97
CA ILE A 122 -6.75 17.52 7.97
C ILE A 122 -7.72 18.51 8.60
N TYR A 123 -7.24 19.73 8.85
CA TYR A 123 -8.02 20.76 9.52
C TYR A 123 -8.68 21.77 8.56
N ASP A 124 -8.19 21.83 7.33
CA ASP A 124 -8.71 22.70 6.29
C ASP A 124 -9.06 21.92 5.05
N ASP A 125 -10.18 22.28 4.43
CA ASP A 125 -10.65 21.76 3.13
C ASP A 125 -9.84 22.45 2.01
N GLU A 126 -8.65 21.92 1.69
CA GLU A 126 -7.91 22.25 0.48
C GLU A 126 -7.85 21.06 -0.48
#